data_f65ee1f00ad555b6811d328d8580e5cc
#
_entry.id   f65ee1f00ad555b6811d328d8580e5cc
#
_cell.length_a   1.000
_cell.length_b   1.000
_cell.length_c   1.000
_cell.angle_alpha   90.00
_cell.angle_beta   90.00
_cell.angle_gamma   90.00
#
_symmetry.space_group_name_H-M   'P 1'
#
loop_
_entity.id
_entity.type
_entity.pdbx_description
1 polymer ?
#
loop_
_entity_poly.entity_id
_entity_poly.type
_entity_poly.pdbx_seq_one_letter_code
_entity_poly.pdbx_strand_id
1 'polypeptide(L)'
;RDVYKRQLLDSAAMGVNTVEREGVSVTHPARFTLVGTMNPEEGELRPQLLDRFGLCVTVSGEDDPDKRTEVIRRRMAFEDDPGGFSRTWEQDGHKLSERIQRATELVTQVVISDETLTTAARTCINAHVDGHRADIMMVRAARTLAAWNGCTEITTEDLSQAAGLVLPHRMRRQPLESVGRAV
;
A
#
# COMPACT_ATOMS: atom_id res chain seq x y z
N ARG A 1 14.47 11.46 16.37
CA ARG A 1 13.91 10.31 15.62
C ARG A 1 12.84 10.75 14.61
N ASP A 2 11.86 11.59 14.99
CA ASP A 2 10.76 11.99 14.10
C ASP A 2 11.19 12.87 12.91
N VAL A 3 12.25 13.67 13.06
CA VAL A 3 12.78 14.52 11.99
C VAL A 3 13.30 13.66 10.83
N TYR A 4 14.06 12.61 11.13
CA TYR A 4 14.60 11.69 10.10
C TYR A 4 13.49 10.90 9.41
N LYS A 5 12.45 10.46 10.14
CA LYS A 5 11.31 9.77 9.54
C LYS A 5 10.57 10.68 8.54
N ARG A 6 10.39 11.95 8.89
CA ARG A 6 9.76 12.95 8.01
C ARG A 6 10.61 13.19 6.77
N GLN A 7 11.93 13.41 6.92
CA GLN A 7 12.85 13.63 5.81
C GLN A 7 12.86 12.43 4.84
N LEU A 8 12.83 11.21 5.36
CA LEU A 8 12.76 9.99 4.56
C LEU A 8 11.47 9.92 3.73
N LEU A 9 10.33 10.21 4.36
CA LEU A 9 9.03 10.23 3.68
C LEU A 9 8.95 11.35 2.63
N ASP A 10 9.49 12.52 2.93
CA ASP A 10 9.55 13.63 1.98
C ASP A 10 10.43 13.29 0.77
N SER A 11 11.60 12.71 1.02
CA SER A 11 12.51 12.27 -0.05
C SER A 11 11.88 11.19 -0.93
N ALA A 12 11.16 10.23 -0.34
CA ALA A 12 10.43 9.20 -1.10
C ALA A 12 9.33 9.81 -1.98
N ALA A 13 8.62 10.82 -1.47
CA ALA A 13 7.52 11.47 -2.19
C ALA A 13 8.04 12.39 -3.30
N MET A 14 9.15 13.11 -3.06
CA MET A 14 9.70 14.09 -4.00
C MET A 14 10.68 13.47 -5.01
N GLY A 15 11.21 12.27 -4.73
CA GLY A 15 12.25 11.63 -5.54
C GLY A 15 13.62 12.30 -5.43
N VAL A 16 13.79 13.23 -4.49
CA VAL A 16 15.03 13.95 -4.21
C VAL A 16 15.21 14.11 -2.71
N ASN A 17 16.46 14.07 -2.26
CA ASN A 17 16.81 14.42 -0.90
C ASN A 17 17.68 15.68 -0.90
N THR A 18 17.28 16.68 -0.11
CA THR A 18 18.04 17.93 0.05
C THR A 18 18.60 17.97 1.46
N VAL A 19 19.91 18.13 1.55
CA VAL A 19 20.64 18.27 2.82
C VAL A 19 21.18 19.70 2.90
N GLU A 20 20.80 20.43 3.94
CA GLU A 20 21.31 21.77 4.22
C GLU A 20 22.20 21.71 5.47
N ARG A 21 23.44 22.13 5.31
CA ARG A 21 24.39 22.30 6.42
C ARG A 21 25.23 23.54 6.21
N GLU A 22 25.34 24.36 7.24
CA GLU A 22 26.22 25.55 7.28
C GLU A 22 26.10 26.48 6.07
N GLY A 23 24.85 26.66 5.57
CA GLY A 23 24.57 27.50 4.40
C GLY A 23 24.85 26.84 3.04
N VAL A 24 25.24 25.58 3.02
CA VAL A 24 25.40 24.80 1.79
C VAL A 24 24.20 23.86 1.65
N SER A 25 23.51 23.95 0.52
CA SER A 25 22.39 23.05 0.15
C SER A 25 22.86 22.09 -0.95
N VAL A 26 22.77 20.79 -0.68
CA VAL A 26 23.09 19.74 -1.64
C VAL A 26 21.87 18.87 -1.88
N THR A 27 21.48 18.75 -3.15
CA THR A 27 20.34 17.93 -3.58
C THR A 27 20.86 16.75 -4.40
N HIS A 28 20.36 15.54 -4.09
CA HIS A 28 20.67 14.34 -4.86
C HIS A 28 19.40 13.51 -5.12
N PRO A 29 19.35 12.73 -6.21
CA PRO A 29 18.23 11.84 -6.51
C PRO A 29 18.00 10.84 -5.37
N ALA A 30 16.75 10.63 -4.99
CA ALA A 30 16.34 9.70 -3.93
C ALA A 30 15.04 8.98 -4.33
N ARG A 31 15.12 8.18 -5.40
CA ARG A 31 13.98 7.40 -5.90
C ARG A 31 13.99 6.02 -5.26
N PHE A 32 13.07 5.77 -4.36
CA PHE A 32 12.89 4.49 -3.69
C PHE A 32 11.43 4.28 -3.30
N THR A 33 11.05 3.03 -3.08
CA THR A 33 9.76 2.68 -2.49
C THR A 33 9.95 2.43 -1.00
N LEU A 34 9.19 3.12 -0.17
CA LEU A 34 9.21 2.95 1.28
C LEU A 34 8.10 1.98 1.70
N VAL A 35 8.49 0.89 2.33
CA VAL A 35 7.57 -0.03 3.01
C VAL A 35 7.81 0.09 4.51
N GLY A 36 6.77 0.43 5.26
CA GLY A 36 6.81 0.53 6.72
C GLY A 36 5.91 -0.51 7.36
N THR A 37 6.37 -1.11 8.45
CA THR A 37 5.56 -1.98 9.31
C THR A 37 5.47 -1.37 10.70
N MET A 38 4.35 -1.55 11.36
CA MET A 38 4.17 -1.17 12.76
C MET A 38 3.28 -2.20 13.46
N ASN A 39 3.50 -2.35 14.76
CA ASN A 39 2.57 -3.05 15.62
C ASN A 39 1.62 -2.03 16.26
N PRO A 40 0.29 -2.17 16.14
CA PRO A 40 -0.68 -1.26 16.78
C PRO A 40 -0.48 -1.11 18.30
N GLU A 41 0.07 -2.13 18.96
CA GLU A 41 0.35 -2.10 20.41
C GLU A 41 1.48 -1.13 20.79
N GLU A 42 2.36 -0.78 19.83
CA GLU A 42 3.48 0.16 20.06
C GLU A 42 3.04 1.63 19.99
N GLY A 43 1.76 1.88 19.75
CA GLY A 43 1.16 3.20 19.65
C GLY A 43 0.76 3.59 18.21
N GLU A 44 0.09 4.72 18.08
CA GLU A 44 -0.39 5.21 16.79
C GLU A 44 0.66 6.09 16.11
N LEU A 45 0.82 5.91 14.80
CA LEU A 45 1.57 6.85 13.97
C LEU A 45 0.81 8.17 13.86
N ARG A 46 1.54 9.28 13.89
CA ARG A 46 0.93 10.60 13.69
C ARG A 46 0.21 10.65 12.34
N PRO A 47 -1.02 11.18 12.27
CA PRO A 47 -1.80 11.23 11.03
C PRO A 47 -1.05 11.86 9.85
N GLN A 48 -0.23 12.90 10.14
CA GLN A 48 0.61 13.57 9.13
C GLN A 48 1.69 12.66 8.50
N LEU A 49 2.14 11.62 9.21
CA LEU A 49 3.06 10.62 8.67
C LEU A 49 2.29 9.57 7.87
N LEU A 50 1.16 9.11 8.40
CA LEU A 50 0.30 8.13 7.73
C LEU A 50 -0.20 8.63 6.37
N ASP A 51 -0.63 9.90 6.28
CA ASP A 51 -1.10 10.49 5.02
C ASP A 51 -0.04 10.48 3.90
N ARG A 52 1.25 10.39 4.25
CA ARG A 52 2.34 10.31 3.26
C ARG A 52 2.51 8.93 2.64
N PHE A 53 2.04 7.87 3.28
CA PHE A 53 2.00 6.53 2.68
C PHE A 53 0.88 6.47 1.65
N GLY A 54 1.16 5.92 0.48
CA GLY A 54 0.17 5.76 -0.58
C GLY A 54 -0.93 4.78 -0.21
N LEU A 55 -0.55 3.65 0.34
CA LEU A 55 -1.41 2.51 0.68
C LEU A 55 -1.18 2.10 2.14
N CYS A 56 -2.21 1.53 2.75
CA CYS A 56 -2.14 0.94 4.08
C CYS A 56 -2.92 -0.37 4.10
N VAL A 57 -2.35 -1.39 4.73
CA VAL A 57 -3.00 -2.70 4.92
C VAL A 57 -2.94 -3.05 6.39
N THR A 58 -4.08 -3.43 6.95
CA THR A 58 -4.14 -4.02 8.29
C THR A 58 -3.99 -5.53 8.16
N VAL A 59 -2.97 -6.09 8.80
CA VAL A 59 -2.74 -7.53 8.84
C VAL A 59 -3.25 -8.05 10.17
N SER A 60 -4.25 -8.92 10.13
CA SER A 60 -4.78 -9.63 11.30
C SER A 60 -4.35 -11.10 11.27
N GLY A 61 -4.50 -11.78 12.41
CA GLY A 61 -4.34 -13.22 12.47
C GLY A 61 -5.40 -13.93 11.60
N GLU A 62 -5.07 -15.14 11.13
CA GLU A 62 -6.03 -15.97 10.41
C GLU A 62 -6.93 -16.70 11.43
N ASP A 63 -8.24 -16.59 11.30
CA ASP A 63 -9.22 -17.20 12.20
C ASP A 63 -9.73 -18.55 11.71
N ASP A 64 -9.49 -18.89 10.44
CA ASP A 64 -9.83 -20.17 9.84
C ASP A 64 -8.84 -21.26 10.30
N PRO A 65 -9.30 -22.31 11.01
CA PRO A 65 -8.43 -23.37 11.52
C PRO A 65 -7.67 -24.13 10.43
N ASP A 66 -8.28 -24.33 9.25
CA ASP A 66 -7.65 -25.06 8.14
C ASP A 66 -6.49 -24.25 7.56
N LYS A 67 -6.67 -22.95 7.39
CA LYS A 67 -5.60 -22.05 6.96
C LYS A 67 -4.49 -21.95 8.01
N ARG A 68 -4.84 -21.88 9.29
CA ARG A 68 -3.83 -21.88 10.38
C ARG A 68 -3.02 -23.17 10.37
N THR A 69 -3.68 -24.31 10.17
CA THR A 69 -3.01 -25.62 10.04
C THR A 69 -2.04 -25.63 8.87
N GLU A 70 -2.45 -25.04 7.74
CA GLU A 70 -1.56 -24.94 6.57
C GLU A 70 -0.35 -24.01 6.82
N VAL A 71 -0.53 -22.92 7.53
CA VAL A 71 0.60 -22.05 7.96
C VAL A 71 1.59 -22.83 8.81
N ILE A 72 1.10 -23.61 9.80
CA ILE A 72 1.95 -24.44 10.65
C ILE A 72 2.69 -25.49 9.82
N ARG A 73 1.98 -26.20 8.94
CA ARG A 73 2.57 -27.24 8.07
C ARG A 73 3.70 -26.67 7.20
N ARG A 74 3.47 -25.53 6.57
CA ARG A 74 4.49 -24.85 5.72
C ARG A 74 5.68 -24.40 6.54
N ARG A 75 5.45 -23.91 7.75
CA ARG A 75 6.54 -23.46 8.62
C ARG A 75 7.42 -24.63 9.05
N MET A 76 6.82 -25.74 9.47
CA MET A 76 7.55 -26.97 9.84
C MET A 76 8.33 -27.54 8.65
N ALA A 77 7.71 -27.64 7.48
CA ALA A 77 8.39 -28.11 6.27
C ALA A 77 9.59 -27.23 5.86
N PHE A 78 9.47 -25.91 6.06
CA PHE A 78 10.60 -25.00 5.82
C PHE A 78 11.72 -25.19 6.85
N GLU A 79 11.41 -25.44 8.12
CA GLU A 79 12.41 -25.68 9.17
C GLU A 79 13.17 -27.00 8.94
N ASP A 80 12.47 -28.03 8.47
CA ASP A 80 13.05 -29.35 8.19
C ASP A 80 14.00 -29.33 6.96
N ASP A 81 13.59 -28.72 5.85
CA ASP A 81 14.40 -28.57 4.63
C ASP A 81 14.11 -27.23 3.92
N PRO A 82 14.78 -26.12 4.29
CA PRO A 82 14.59 -24.81 3.64
C PRO A 82 14.84 -24.83 2.12
N GLY A 83 15.83 -25.61 1.69
CA GLY A 83 16.19 -25.71 0.29
C GLY A 83 15.16 -26.47 -0.53
N GLY A 84 14.69 -27.62 -0.04
CA GLY A 84 13.62 -28.38 -0.68
C GLY A 84 12.31 -27.61 -0.69
N PHE A 85 11.95 -26.98 0.43
CA PHE A 85 10.77 -26.13 0.48
C PHE A 85 10.80 -24.98 -0.55
N SER A 86 11.93 -24.28 -0.67
CA SER A 86 12.07 -23.21 -1.66
C SER A 86 11.90 -23.72 -3.09
N ARG A 87 12.48 -24.87 -3.42
CA ARG A 87 12.32 -25.48 -4.75
C ARG A 87 10.86 -25.83 -5.07
N THR A 88 10.09 -26.27 -4.07
CA THR A 88 8.66 -26.57 -4.24
C THR A 88 7.85 -25.36 -4.72
N TRP A 89 8.24 -24.16 -4.28
CA TRP A 89 7.53 -22.90 -4.59
C TRP A 89 8.17 -22.11 -5.75
N GLU A 90 9.25 -22.60 -6.33
CA GLU A 90 9.99 -21.88 -7.40
C GLU A 90 9.10 -21.59 -8.60
N GLN A 91 8.31 -22.57 -9.04
CA GLN A 91 7.41 -22.40 -10.18
C GLN A 91 6.32 -21.34 -9.93
N ASP A 92 5.77 -21.28 -8.71
CA ASP A 92 4.78 -20.26 -8.36
C ASP A 92 5.42 -18.88 -8.22
N GLY A 93 6.66 -18.82 -7.73
CA GLY A 93 7.48 -17.61 -7.74
C GLY A 93 7.72 -17.08 -9.16
N HIS A 94 8.03 -17.95 -10.12
CA HIS A 94 8.17 -17.57 -11.52
C HIS A 94 6.87 -17.04 -12.12
N LYS A 95 5.74 -17.73 -11.92
CA LYS A 95 4.42 -17.25 -12.39
C LYS A 95 4.08 -15.86 -11.83
N LEU A 96 4.37 -15.63 -10.54
CA LEU A 96 4.16 -14.33 -9.91
C LEU A 96 5.05 -13.25 -10.53
N SER A 97 6.33 -13.55 -10.75
CA SER A 97 7.28 -12.64 -11.39
C SER A 97 6.85 -12.25 -12.81
N GLU A 98 6.42 -13.23 -13.60
CA GLU A 98 5.88 -12.98 -14.96
C GLU A 98 4.60 -12.13 -14.92
N ARG A 99 3.74 -12.34 -13.93
CA ARG A 99 2.54 -11.53 -13.76
C ARG A 99 2.88 -10.09 -13.40
N ILE A 100 3.85 -9.87 -12.50
CA ILE A 100 4.35 -8.54 -12.15
C ILE A 100 4.93 -7.84 -13.38
N GLN A 101 5.75 -8.53 -14.17
CA GLN A 101 6.35 -7.96 -15.37
C GLN A 101 5.27 -7.53 -16.37
N ARG A 102 4.32 -8.40 -16.69
CA ARG A 102 3.19 -8.07 -17.59
C ARG A 102 2.39 -6.87 -17.09
N ALA A 103 2.08 -6.82 -15.79
CA ALA A 103 1.37 -5.69 -15.23
C ALA A 103 2.17 -4.39 -15.29
N THR A 104 3.49 -4.45 -15.11
CA THR A 104 4.38 -3.29 -15.21
C THR A 104 4.43 -2.73 -16.65
N GLU A 105 4.40 -3.60 -17.65
CA GLU A 105 4.34 -3.19 -19.06
C GLU A 105 2.96 -2.63 -19.44
N LEU A 106 1.88 -3.23 -18.89
CA LEU A 106 0.51 -2.86 -19.21
C LEU A 106 0.05 -1.58 -18.52
N VAL A 107 0.56 -1.26 -17.31
CA VAL A 107 0.07 -0.13 -16.51
C VAL A 107 0.11 1.22 -17.24
N THR A 108 1.05 1.41 -18.14
CA THR A 108 1.16 2.64 -18.95
C THR A 108 0.08 2.75 -20.04
N GLN A 109 -0.51 1.62 -20.43
CA GLN A 109 -1.54 1.50 -21.46
C GLN A 109 -2.95 1.59 -20.89
N VAL A 110 -3.12 1.44 -19.57
CA VAL A 110 -4.43 1.53 -18.93
C VAL A 110 -4.98 2.94 -19.04
N VAL A 111 -6.17 3.04 -19.63
CA VAL A 111 -6.89 4.32 -19.85
C VAL A 111 -7.56 4.76 -18.55
N ILE A 112 -7.44 6.05 -18.26
CA ILE A 112 -8.15 6.72 -17.15
C ILE A 112 -9.21 7.61 -17.76
N SER A 113 -10.49 7.24 -17.63
CA SER A 113 -11.60 8.02 -18.14
C SER A 113 -12.01 9.15 -17.17
N ASP A 114 -12.71 10.16 -17.67
CA ASP A 114 -13.28 11.23 -16.83
C ASP A 114 -14.32 10.67 -15.83
N GLU A 115 -15.03 9.61 -16.19
CA GLU A 115 -15.93 8.91 -15.29
C GLU A 115 -15.18 8.28 -14.11
N THR A 116 -14.03 7.63 -14.38
CA THR A 116 -13.14 7.08 -13.35
C THR A 116 -12.67 8.17 -12.40
N LEU A 117 -12.22 9.31 -12.93
CA LEU A 117 -11.77 10.45 -12.11
C LEU A 117 -12.89 11.01 -11.23
N THR A 118 -14.09 11.17 -11.82
CA THR A 118 -15.27 11.67 -11.11
C THR A 118 -15.69 10.70 -10.00
N THR A 119 -15.67 9.42 -10.26
CA THR A 119 -16.05 8.37 -9.29
C THR A 119 -15.04 8.32 -8.14
N ALA A 120 -13.75 8.39 -8.43
CA ALA A 120 -12.70 8.45 -7.41
C ALA A 120 -12.88 9.68 -6.50
N ALA A 121 -13.08 10.86 -7.09
CA ALA A 121 -13.30 12.10 -6.34
C ALA A 121 -14.55 12.02 -5.45
N ARG A 122 -15.68 11.53 -5.96
CA ARG A 122 -16.90 11.32 -5.17
C ARG A 122 -16.68 10.36 -3.99
N THR A 123 -15.94 9.29 -4.22
CA THR A 123 -15.62 8.30 -3.17
C THR A 123 -14.80 8.95 -2.06
N CYS A 124 -13.79 9.76 -2.38
CA CYS A 124 -12.97 10.47 -1.40
C CYS A 124 -13.77 11.53 -0.63
N ILE A 125 -14.65 12.27 -1.31
CA ILE A 125 -15.55 13.26 -0.67
C ILE A 125 -16.48 12.56 0.33
N ASN A 126 -17.11 11.46 -0.08
CA ASN A 126 -18.02 10.68 0.79
C ASN A 126 -17.30 10.06 1.99
N ALA A 127 -16.02 9.72 1.83
CA ALA A 127 -15.16 9.22 2.90
C ALA A 127 -14.61 10.33 3.82
N HIS A 128 -14.98 11.59 3.60
CA HIS A 128 -14.55 12.76 4.38
C HIS A 128 -13.01 12.88 4.50
N VAL A 129 -12.30 12.62 3.41
CA VAL A 129 -10.85 12.73 3.37
C VAL A 129 -10.43 14.14 2.96
N ASP A 130 -9.45 14.70 3.67
CA ASP A 130 -8.92 16.02 3.37
C ASP A 130 -7.88 15.98 2.25
N GLY A 131 -7.94 17.00 1.36
CA GLY A 131 -6.96 17.19 0.29
C GLY A 131 -7.10 16.19 -0.86
N HIS A 132 -6.25 16.36 -1.87
CA HIS A 132 -6.35 15.61 -3.14
C HIS A 132 -5.38 14.43 -3.25
N ARG A 133 -4.61 14.14 -2.20
CA ARG A 133 -3.66 13.02 -2.24
C ARG A 133 -4.37 11.67 -2.31
N ALA A 134 -5.50 11.54 -1.62
CA ALA A 134 -6.31 10.33 -1.67
C ALA A 134 -6.87 10.08 -3.07
N ASP A 135 -7.41 11.11 -3.72
CA ASP A 135 -7.94 11.02 -5.09
C ASP A 135 -6.88 10.50 -6.05
N ILE A 136 -5.68 11.11 -6.02
CA ILE A 136 -4.57 10.73 -6.88
C ILE A 136 -4.09 9.30 -6.58
N MET A 137 -3.96 8.93 -5.30
CA MET A 137 -3.54 7.59 -4.91
C MET A 137 -4.56 6.53 -5.27
N MET A 138 -5.86 6.84 -5.15
CA MET A 138 -6.94 5.94 -5.55
C MET A 138 -6.90 5.63 -7.03
N VAL A 139 -6.79 6.65 -7.90
CA VAL A 139 -6.70 6.46 -9.34
C VAL A 139 -5.43 5.67 -9.72
N ARG A 140 -4.29 5.97 -9.09
CA ARG A 140 -3.05 5.22 -9.32
C ARG A 140 -3.15 3.77 -8.89
N ALA A 141 -3.74 3.49 -7.73
CA ALA A 141 -3.95 2.13 -7.24
C ALA A 141 -4.91 1.36 -8.14
N ALA A 142 -6.05 1.94 -8.52
CA ALA A 142 -7.01 1.32 -9.42
C ALA A 142 -6.41 1.02 -10.81
N ARG A 143 -5.61 1.95 -11.34
CA ARG A 143 -4.87 1.74 -12.59
C ARG A 143 -3.91 0.55 -12.49
N THR A 144 -3.22 0.42 -11.35
CA THR A 144 -2.30 -0.68 -11.12
C THR A 144 -3.04 -2.00 -10.95
N LEU A 145 -4.21 -2.00 -10.29
CA LEU A 145 -5.07 -3.18 -10.14
C LEU A 145 -5.63 -3.63 -11.50
N ALA A 146 -6.09 -2.72 -12.33
CA ALA A 146 -6.52 -3.05 -13.70
C ALA A 146 -5.39 -3.74 -14.50
N ALA A 147 -4.18 -3.17 -14.48
CA ALA A 147 -3.01 -3.77 -15.12
C ALA A 147 -2.66 -5.15 -14.52
N TRP A 148 -2.74 -5.30 -13.22
CA TRP A 148 -2.54 -6.57 -12.52
C TRP A 148 -3.54 -7.65 -12.95
N ASN A 149 -4.77 -7.23 -13.27
CA ASN A 149 -5.84 -8.09 -13.76
C ASN A 149 -5.79 -8.29 -15.30
N GLY A 150 -4.81 -7.68 -15.99
CA GLY A 150 -4.63 -7.79 -17.43
C GLY A 150 -5.60 -6.92 -18.24
N CYS A 151 -6.22 -5.91 -17.60
CA CYS A 151 -7.18 -5.02 -18.22
C CYS A 151 -6.54 -3.68 -18.62
N THR A 152 -7.05 -3.08 -19.69
CA THR A 152 -6.64 -1.75 -20.17
C THR A 152 -7.61 -0.64 -19.77
N GLU A 153 -8.66 -0.97 -19.03
CA GLU A 153 -9.64 -0.04 -18.49
C GLU A 153 -9.84 -0.28 -17.00
N ILE A 154 -10.07 0.78 -16.24
CA ILE A 154 -10.31 0.71 -14.81
C ILE A 154 -11.78 0.39 -14.57
N THR A 155 -12.05 -0.67 -13.83
CA THR A 155 -13.39 -1.09 -13.44
C THR A 155 -13.82 -0.47 -12.10
N THR A 156 -15.12 -0.55 -11.80
CA THR A 156 -15.65 -0.16 -10.48
C THR A 156 -15.09 -1.04 -9.35
N GLU A 157 -14.79 -2.30 -9.64
CA GLU A 157 -14.15 -3.22 -8.69
C GLU A 157 -12.72 -2.79 -8.37
N ASP A 158 -11.94 -2.38 -9.39
CA ASP A 158 -10.58 -1.86 -9.17
C ASP A 158 -10.60 -0.59 -8.31
N LEU A 159 -11.58 0.30 -8.51
CA LEU A 159 -11.78 1.49 -7.66
C LEU A 159 -12.18 1.11 -6.23
N SER A 160 -13.05 0.13 -6.05
CA SER A 160 -13.46 -0.36 -4.73
C SER A 160 -12.29 -0.97 -3.95
N GLN A 161 -11.50 -1.82 -4.60
CA GLN A 161 -10.29 -2.39 -4.00
C GLN A 161 -9.25 -1.31 -3.67
N ALA A 162 -9.05 -0.36 -4.58
CA ALA A 162 -8.15 0.77 -4.36
C ALA A 162 -8.62 1.62 -3.16
N ALA A 163 -9.92 1.85 -3.00
CA ALA A 163 -10.49 2.56 -1.85
C ALA A 163 -10.15 1.86 -0.54
N GLY A 164 -10.26 0.53 -0.48
CA GLY A 164 -9.90 -0.28 0.69
C GLY A 164 -8.43 -0.17 1.09
N LEU A 165 -7.53 0.13 0.15
CA LEU A 165 -6.09 0.29 0.41
C LEU A 165 -5.71 1.74 0.73
N VAL A 166 -6.42 2.72 0.18
CA VAL A 166 -6.05 4.15 0.19
C VAL A 166 -6.73 4.91 1.32
N LEU A 167 -8.00 4.61 1.63
CA LEU A 167 -8.82 5.41 2.53
C LEU A 167 -8.63 5.12 4.03
N PRO A 168 -8.43 3.87 4.51
CA PRO A 168 -8.55 3.55 5.93
C PRO A 168 -7.67 4.39 6.85
N HIS A 169 -6.47 4.74 6.41
CA HIS A 169 -5.51 5.53 7.20
C HIS A 169 -5.67 7.06 7.01
N ARG A 170 -6.59 7.51 6.15
CA ARG A 170 -6.89 8.91 5.82
C ARG A 170 -8.24 9.38 6.30
N MET A 171 -9.17 8.45 6.56
CA MET A 171 -10.50 8.79 7.05
C MET A 171 -10.37 9.45 8.43
N ARG A 172 -11.09 10.55 8.62
CA ARG A 172 -11.21 11.17 9.94
C ARG A 172 -11.95 10.22 10.86
N ARG A 173 -11.34 9.80 11.96
CA ARG A 173 -12.08 9.18 13.07
C ARG A 173 -13.06 10.22 13.59
N GLN A 174 -14.35 9.92 13.54
CA GLN A 174 -15.33 10.78 14.21
C GLN A 174 -15.04 10.78 15.71
N PRO A 175 -15.09 11.94 16.39
CA PRO A 175 -14.71 12.05 17.80
C PRO A 175 -15.53 11.20 18.80
N LEU A 176 -16.55 10.47 18.32
CA LEU A 176 -17.51 9.72 19.14
C LEU A 176 -17.55 8.21 18.86
N GLU A 177 -16.73 7.68 17.95
CA GLU A 177 -16.55 6.22 17.89
C GLU A 177 -15.58 5.79 19.00
N SER A 178 -16.13 5.71 20.22
CA SER A 178 -15.50 5.01 21.33
C SER A 178 -15.21 3.58 20.91
N VAL A 179 -13.97 3.18 21.12
CA VAL A 179 -13.49 1.80 21.06
C VAL A 179 -14.51 0.89 21.75
N GLY A 180 -15.35 0.23 20.98
CA GLY A 180 -16.14 -0.90 21.45
C GLY A 180 -15.15 -1.98 21.87
N ARG A 181 -14.87 -2.07 23.17
CA ARG A 181 -14.28 -3.26 23.76
C ARG A 181 -15.22 -4.42 23.45
N ALA A 182 -14.81 -5.28 22.54
CA ALA A 182 -15.35 -6.63 22.51
C ALA A 182 -14.88 -7.34 23.78
N VAL A 183 -15.81 -7.70 24.62
CA VAL A 183 -15.67 -8.64 25.73
C VAL A 183 -15.60 -10.05 25.16
#